data_481012abe1392bcbbf8821a459932f5e
#
_entry.id   481012abe1392bcbbf8821a459932f5e
#
_cell.length_a   1.000
_cell.length_b   1.000
_cell.length_c   1.000
_cell.angle_alpha   90.00
_cell.angle_beta   90.00
_cell.angle_gamma   90.00
#
_symmetry.space_group_name_H-M   'P 1'
#
loop_
_entity.id
_entity.type
_entity.pdbx_description
1 polymer ?
#
loop_
_entity_poly.entity_id
_entity_poly.type
_entity_poly.pdbx_seq_one_letter_code
_entity_poly.pdbx_strand_id
1 'polypeptide(L)'
;MKEEKYMKKTAAVLAAAAALTMSVYASPQTEFTKGQWEINAGMWNTKAKTRTYKDNSAWNFNGGVTYGLTDKAAAQFQYYGLNSDDTDGRSHELNLLYSVHPQVAVYTGYNHITMSDFPIGVFGAEKRENDIAQLGIIARQPINEVLDLYAKGALGSKNTSIWEAGVNFALDENIDLNAGYRYLNTEGSRNKNVSYQGWLAGVSYRFGGGSDGKAVYSENDIDYSALENKGHKKEESMV
;
A
#
# COMPACT_ATOMS: atom_id res chain seq x y z
N MET A 1 -39.99 -7.46 -21.83
CA MET A 1 -39.79 -7.29 -20.36
C MET A 1 -38.48 -7.88 -19.79
N LYS A 2 -37.99 -9.04 -20.23
CA LYS A 2 -36.67 -9.57 -19.81
C LYS A 2 -35.50 -8.83 -20.46
N GLU A 3 -35.55 -8.49 -21.73
CA GLU A 3 -34.47 -7.79 -22.45
C GLU A 3 -34.25 -6.36 -21.94
N GLU A 4 -35.29 -5.65 -21.60
CA GLU A 4 -35.19 -4.29 -21.04
C GLU A 4 -34.48 -4.24 -19.67
N LYS A 5 -34.66 -5.31 -18.88
CA LYS A 5 -33.98 -5.46 -17.59
C LYS A 5 -32.49 -5.78 -17.75
N TYR A 6 -32.10 -6.51 -18.80
CA TYR A 6 -30.69 -6.76 -19.13
C TYR A 6 -30.03 -5.51 -19.71
N MET A 7 -30.71 -4.78 -20.61
CA MET A 7 -30.20 -3.52 -21.14
C MET A 7 -29.98 -2.47 -20.04
N LYS A 8 -30.85 -2.34 -19.07
CA LYS A 8 -30.71 -1.41 -17.94
C LYS A 8 -29.55 -1.83 -17.02
N LYS A 9 -29.32 -3.13 -16.83
CA LYS A 9 -28.15 -3.62 -16.05
C LYS A 9 -26.84 -3.41 -16.81
N THR A 10 -26.82 -3.65 -18.10
CA THR A 10 -25.64 -3.44 -18.96
C THR A 10 -25.32 -1.94 -19.09
N ALA A 11 -26.36 -1.10 -19.24
CA ALA A 11 -26.20 0.35 -19.26
C ALA A 11 -25.74 0.91 -17.90
N ALA A 12 -26.19 0.35 -16.77
CA ALA A 12 -25.71 0.73 -15.44
C ALA A 12 -24.26 0.30 -15.20
N VAL A 13 -23.85 -0.86 -15.71
CA VAL A 13 -22.45 -1.32 -15.66
C VAL A 13 -21.55 -0.48 -16.58
N LEU A 14 -22.03 -0.13 -17.78
CA LEU A 14 -21.32 0.75 -18.70
C LEU A 14 -21.26 2.20 -18.20
N ALA A 15 -22.32 2.71 -17.56
CA ALA A 15 -22.33 4.03 -16.94
C ALA A 15 -21.43 4.08 -15.69
N ALA A 16 -21.36 3.01 -14.91
CA ALA A 16 -20.39 2.87 -13.83
C ALA A 16 -18.95 2.79 -14.37
N ALA A 17 -18.71 2.11 -15.50
CA ALA A 17 -17.42 2.06 -16.16
C ALA A 17 -17.02 3.40 -16.81
N ALA A 18 -17.98 4.17 -17.33
CA ALA A 18 -17.72 5.49 -17.92
C ALA A 18 -17.52 6.61 -16.88
N ALA A 19 -17.99 6.43 -15.66
CA ALA A 19 -17.72 7.37 -14.55
C ALA A 19 -16.33 7.19 -13.92
N LEU A 20 -15.57 6.18 -14.35
CA LEU A 20 -14.27 5.77 -13.77
C LEU A 20 -13.07 6.27 -14.59
N THR A 21 -13.20 7.32 -15.38
CA THR A 21 -12.07 7.85 -16.20
C THR A 21 -11.08 8.73 -15.44
N MET A 22 -11.05 8.68 -14.10
CA MET A 22 -10.07 9.44 -13.32
C MET A 22 -9.22 8.51 -12.48
N SER A 23 -7.94 8.53 -12.74
CA SER A 23 -6.90 7.77 -12.03
C SER A 23 -6.88 8.13 -10.55
N VAL A 24 -7.22 7.19 -9.72
CA VAL A 24 -7.28 7.38 -8.27
C VAL A 24 -6.47 6.31 -7.56
N TYR A 25 -5.71 6.71 -6.56
CA TYR A 25 -4.64 5.91 -5.99
C TYR A 25 -4.76 5.80 -4.48
N ALA A 26 -5.09 4.65 -3.94
CA ALA A 26 -4.95 4.34 -2.53
C ALA A 26 -4.43 2.94 -2.25
N SER A 27 -3.22 2.87 -2.08
CA SER A 27 -2.37 1.84 -1.48
C SER A 27 -1.06 2.51 -1.25
N PRO A 28 0.01 1.88 -0.79
CA PRO A 28 1.24 2.63 -0.57
C PRO A 28 1.54 3.53 -1.75
N GLN A 29 1.45 4.86 -1.54
CA GLN A 29 1.54 5.85 -2.61
C GLN A 29 2.95 5.94 -3.16
N THR A 30 3.06 6.19 -4.46
CA THR A 30 4.33 6.48 -5.16
C THR A 30 4.37 7.89 -5.71
N GLU A 31 3.22 8.57 -5.78
CA GLU A 31 3.06 9.96 -6.19
C GLU A 31 2.38 10.76 -5.10
N PHE A 32 2.73 12.02 -4.96
CA PHE A 32 2.24 12.90 -3.92
C PHE A 32 1.79 14.21 -4.52
N THR A 33 0.83 14.87 -3.87
CA THR A 33 0.40 16.24 -4.21
C THR A 33 0.59 17.10 -2.98
N LYS A 34 1.26 18.23 -3.14
CA LYS A 34 1.48 19.19 -2.06
C LYS A 34 0.16 19.61 -1.41
N GLY A 35 0.09 19.51 -0.08
CA GLY A 35 -1.09 19.86 0.71
C GLY A 35 -2.22 18.83 0.69
N GLN A 36 -2.07 17.71 -0.01
CA GLN A 36 -3.02 16.61 0.01
C GLN A 36 -2.85 15.74 1.26
N TRP A 37 -3.95 15.38 1.85
CA TRP A 37 -4.06 14.40 2.92
C TRP A 37 -4.62 13.09 2.38
N GLU A 38 -4.12 11.99 2.89
CA GLU A 38 -4.74 10.68 2.77
C GLU A 38 -4.91 10.08 4.16
N ILE A 39 -6.11 9.57 4.44
CA ILE A 39 -6.40 8.78 5.63
C ILE A 39 -6.72 7.37 5.16
N ASN A 40 -6.10 6.38 5.78
CA ASN A 40 -6.41 4.98 5.52
C ASN A 40 -6.83 4.26 6.80
N ALA A 41 -7.74 3.30 6.65
CA ALA A 41 -8.21 2.43 7.73
C ALA A 41 -8.50 1.03 7.18
N GLY A 42 -8.17 0.02 7.96
CA GLY A 42 -8.36 -1.36 7.53
C GLY A 42 -8.20 -2.36 8.65
N MET A 43 -8.20 -3.61 8.24
CA MET A 43 -8.04 -4.77 9.12
C MET A 43 -6.90 -5.66 8.59
N TRP A 44 -6.10 -6.17 9.50
CA TRP A 44 -5.04 -7.13 9.22
C TRP A 44 -5.27 -8.40 10.01
N ASN A 45 -5.39 -9.54 9.33
CA ASN A 45 -5.52 -10.86 9.95
C ASN A 45 -4.12 -11.36 10.34
N THR A 46 -3.64 -10.93 11.49
CA THR A 46 -2.26 -11.13 11.93
C THR A 46 -2.08 -12.48 12.60
N LYS A 47 -1.03 -13.18 12.24
CA LYS A 47 -0.56 -14.39 12.86
C LYS A 47 0.87 -14.24 13.33
N ALA A 48 1.11 -14.38 14.62
CA ALA A 48 2.45 -14.37 15.20
C ALA A 48 3.13 -15.73 15.06
N LYS A 49 4.44 -15.72 14.79
CA LYS A 49 5.24 -16.92 14.65
C LYS A 49 6.67 -16.69 15.14
N THR A 50 7.17 -17.62 15.93
CA THR A 50 8.59 -17.74 16.27
C THR A 50 9.14 -19.06 15.71
N ARG A 51 10.41 -19.37 15.97
CA ARG A 51 11.01 -20.63 15.54
C ARG A 51 10.29 -21.86 16.13
N THR A 52 9.78 -21.74 17.35
CA THR A 52 9.22 -22.87 18.14
C THR A 52 7.73 -22.74 18.44
N TYR A 53 7.16 -21.59 18.15
CA TYR A 53 5.76 -21.29 18.44
C TYR A 53 5.08 -20.66 17.24
N LYS A 54 3.84 -21.00 17.01
CA LYS A 54 2.97 -20.47 15.98
C LYS A 54 1.59 -20.28 16.60
N ASP A 55 1.17 -19.02 16.65
CA ASP A 55 -0.11 -18.65 17.21
C ASP A 55 -1.25 -18.75 16.18
N ASN A 56 -2.49 -18.69 16.63
CA ASN A 56 -3.64 -18.51 15.76
C ASN A 56 -3.73 -17.05 15.29
N SER A 57 -4.45 -16.80 14.20
CA SER A 57 -4.60 -15.45 13.68
C SER A 57 -5.75 -14.72 14.36
N ALA A 58 -5.55 -13.40 14.57
CA ALA A 58 -6.58 -12.49 15.01
C ALA A 58 -6.69 -11.30 14.05
N TRP A 59 -7.88 -10.73 13.93
CA TRP A 59 -8.11 -9.53 13.16
C TRP A 59 -7.74 -8.29 13.98
N ASN A 60 -6.87 -7.46 13.42
CA ASN A 60 -6.38 -6.24 14.03
C ASN A 60 -6.70 -5.04 13.17
N PHE A 61 -6.99 -3.92 13.83
CA PHE A 61 -7.06 -2.64 13.15
C PHE A 61 -5.69 -2.24 12.61
N ASN A 62 -5.67 -1.68 11.41
CA ASN A 62 -4.56 -0.92 10.86
C ASN A 62 -5.08 0.40 10.30
N GLY A 63 -4.23 1.40 10.25
CA GLY A 63 -4.62 2.68 9.67
C GLY A 63 -3.56 3.73 9.84
N GLY A 64 -3.71 4.83 9.11
CA GLY A 64 -2.72 5.89 9.14
C GLY A 64 -3.13 7.12 8.37
N VAL A 65 -2.18 8.02 8.27
CA VAL A 65 -2.33 9.29 7.56
C VAL A 65 -1.07 9.60 6.78
N THR A 66 -1.24 10.10 5.56
CA THR A 66 -0.16 10.62 4.72
C THR A 66 -0.44 12.07 4.36
N TYR A 67 0.58 12.92 4.41
CA TYR A 67 0.50 14.32 4.02
C TYR A 67 1.56 14.66 2.98
N GLY A 68 1.13 15.20 1.85
CA GLY A 68 2.00 15.67 0.78
C GLY A 68 2.71 16.97 1.16
N LEU A 69 4.01 16.89 1.43
CA LEU A 69 4.87 18.03 1.74
C LEU A 69 5.20 18.83 0.46
N THR A 70 5.44 18.10 -0.61
CA THR A 70 5.68 18.60 -1.97
C THR A 70 5.06 17.61 -2.97
N ASP A 71 5.16 17.91 -4.26
CA ASP A 71 4.70 16.96 -5.31
C ASP A 71 5.59 15.71 -5.46
N LYS A 72 6.70 15.65 -4.71
CA LYS A 72 7.61 14.49 -4.68
C LYS A 72 7.85 13.90 -3.30
N ALA A 73 7.43 14.58 -2.23
CA ALA A 73 7.72 14.14 -0.87
C ALA A 73 6.47 14.17 0.01
N ALA A 74 6.35 13.19 0.89
CA ALA A 74 5.26 13.11 1.87
C ALA A 74 5.75 12.62 3.23
N ALA A 75 5.05 13.02 4.29
CA ALA A 75 5.18 12.44 5.62
C ALA A 75 4.03 11.46 5.84
N GLN A 76 4.32 10.32 6.45
CA GLN A 76 3.33 9.28 6.70
C GLN A 76 3.45 8.75 8.13
N PHE A 77 2.32 8.61 8.79
CA PHE A 77 2.17 7.82 10.02
C PHE A 77 1.30 6.60 9.72
N GLN A 78 1.71 5.41 10.22
CA GLN A 78 0.95 4.18 10.10
C GLN A 78 0.94 3.43 11.42
N TYR A 79 -0.21 2.90 11.76
CA TYR A 79 -0.45 2.02 12.89
C TYR A 79 -0.84 0.61 12.40
N TYR A 80 -0.27 -0.41 13.03
CA TYR A 80 -0.67 -1.81 12.82
C TYR A 80 -0.81 -2.51 14.16
N GLY A 81 -2.01 -3.05 14.44
CA GLY A 81 -2.19 -4.02 15.52
C GLY A 81 -1.47 -5.32 15.18
N LEU A 82 -0.78 -5.89 16.15
CA LEU A 82 0.01 -7.11 16.02
C LEU A 82 -0.50 -8.23 16.94
N ASN A 83 -1.76 -8.13 17.39
CA ASN A 83 -2.32 -9.15 18.25
C ASN A 83 -2.53 -10.45 17.47
N SER A 84 -2.32 -11.55 18.13
CA SER A 84 -2.77 -12.88 17.74
C SER A 84 -3.49 -13.52 18.94
N ASP A 85 -3.87 -14.78 18.89
CA ASP A 85 -4.76 -15.37 19.90
C ASP A 85 -4.20 -15.22 21.32
N ASP A 86 -2.91 -15.54 21.50
CA ASP A 86 -2.22 -15.55 22.79
C ASP A 86 -1.20 -14.41 22.96
N THR A 87 -1.06 -13.50 21.99
CA THR A 87 -0.03 -12.45 22.03
C THR A 87 -0.59 -11.08 21.64
N ASP A 88 -0.14 -10.06 22.35
CA ASP A 88 -0.47 -8.68 22.07
C ASP A 88 0.71 -7.92 21.49
N GLY A 89 0.42 -6.99 20.60
CA GLY A 89 1.45 -6.14 20.02
C GLY A 89 0.89 -5.01 19.17
N ARG A 90 1.76 -4.07 18.85
CA ARG A 90 1.46 -2.95 17.99
C ARG A 90 2.72 -2.39 17.34
N SER A 91 2.56 -1.79 16.18
CA SER A 91 3.61 -1.10 15.43
C SER A 91 3.15 0.30 15.08
N HIS A 92 4.02 1.28 15.29
CA HIS A 92 3.84 2.67 14.91
C HIS A 92 4.96 3.07 13.97
N GLU A 93 4.65 3.32 12.71
CA GLU A 93 5.62 3.74 11.70
C GLU A 93 5.48 5.23 11.43
N LEU A 94 6.59 5.96 11.45
CA LEU A 94 6.68 7.34 10.97
C LEU A 94 7.69 7.37 9.83
N ASN A 95 7.23 7.71 8.63
CA ASN A 95 8.01 7.62 7.41
C ASN A 95 8.08 8.96 6.68
N LEU A 96 9.20 9.23 6.05
CA LEU A 96 9.37 10.25 5.02
C LEU A 96 9.51 9.55 3.68
N LEU A 97 8.60 9.82 2.76
CA LEU A 97 8.52 9.20 1.44
C LEU A 97 9.02 10.18 0.38
N TYR A 98 9.65 9.64 -0.66
CA TYR A 98 10.09 10.41 -1.81
C TYR A 98 9.82 9.66 -3.11
N SER A 99 9.07 10.29 -4.02
CA SER A 99 8.78 9.77 -5.37
C SER A 99 10.03 9.90 -6.25
N VAL A 100 10.57 8.78 -6.67
CA VAL A 100 11.72 8.71 -7.60
C VAL A 100 11.25 8.47 -9.03
N HIS A 101 10.06 7.89 -9.19
CA HIS A 101 9.38 7.62 -10.45
C HIS A 101 7.86 7.57 -10.17
N PRO A 102 6.96 7.89 -11.11
CA PRO A 102 5.51 7.75 -10.89
C PRO A 102 5.06 6.41 -10.30
N GLN A 103 5.78 5.35 -10.63
CA GLN A 103 5.50 3.99 -10.13
C GLN A 103 6.39 3.56 -8.96
N VAL A 104 7.33 4.39 -8.50
CA VAL A 104 8.32 4.00 -7.48
C VAL A 104 8.56 5.15 -6.50
N ALA A 105 8.39 4.86 -5.23
CA ALA A 105 8.84 5.72 -4.14
C ALA A 105 9.81 4.99 -3.22
N VAL A 106 10.73 5.72 -2.66
CA VAL A 106 11.58 5.26 -1.56
C VAL A 106 11.15 5.92 -0.27
N TYR A 107 11.41 5.29 0.85
CA TYR A 107 11.12 5.91 2.14
C TYR A 107 12.16 5.56 3.18
N THR A 108 12.33 6.45 4.13
CA THR A 108 13.07 6.20 5.37
C THR A 108 12.18 6.56 6.54
N GLY A 109 12.39 5.92 7.67
CA GLY A 109 11.53 6.18 8.81
C GLY A 109 11.95 5.47 10.08
N TYR A 110 11.09 5.66 11.05
CA TYR A 110 11.18 5.09 12.38
C TYR A 110 9.96 4.20 12.62
N ASN A 111 10.18 3.01 13.18
CA ASN A 111 9.12 2.10 13.55
C ASN A 111 9.30 1.67 15.02
N HIS A 112 8.31 1.98 15.85
CA HIS A 112 8.23 1.54 17.22
C HIS A 112 7.29 0.33 17.34
N ILE A 113 7.86 -0.82 17.70
CA ILE A 113 7.14 -2.08 17.86
C ILE A 113 7.11 -2.47 19.32
N THR A 114 5.91 -2.63 19.88
CA THR A 114 5.69 -3.21 21.21
C THR A 114 5.14 -4.62 21.04
N MET A 115 5.70 -5.56 21.77
CA MET A 115 5.26 -6.97 21.80
C MET A 115 5.13 -7.40 23.25
N SER A 116 4.05 -8.12 23.60
CA SER A 116 3.82 -8.71 24.92
C SER A 116 3.27 -10.12 24.79
N ASP A 117 3.33 -10.82 25.90
CA ASP A 117 2.60 -12.07 26.14
C ASP A 117 3.02 -13.27 25.29
N PHE A 118 4.21 -13.22 24.66
CA PHE A 118 4.75 -14.44 24.08
C PHE A 118 5.00 -15.46 25.18
N PRO A 119 4.37 -16.65 25.10
CA PRO A 119 4.56 -17.69 26.09
C PRO A 119 6.01 -18.19 26.05
N ILE A 120 6.82 -17.75 27.01
CA ILE A 120 8.18 -18.20 27.22
C ILE A 120 8.17 -19.27 28.29
N GLY A 121 7.67 -20.47 27.96
CA GLY A 121 7.64 -21.60 28.88
C GLY A 121 6.92 -21.28 30.21
N VAL A 122 7.36 -21.89 31.31
CA VAL A 122 6.73 -21.83 32.65
C VAL A 122 6.86 -20.44 33.34
N PHE A 123 7.53 -19.44 32.75
CA PHE A 123 7.94 -18.20 33.42
C PHE A 123 7.26 -16.91 32.99
N GLY A 124 6.08 -16.98 32.38
CA GLY A 124 5.25 -15.78 32.13
C GLY A 124 5.55 -15.06 30.82
N ALA A 125 4.73 -14.05 30.55
CA ALA A 125 4.80 -13.18 29.38
C ALA A 125 5.91 -12.12 29.53
N GLU A 126 6.69 -11.91 28.49
CA GLU A 126 7.73 -10.86 28.45
C GLU A 126 7.29 -9.75 27.49
N LYS A 127 7.30 -8.51 28.01
CA LYS A 127 7.10 -7.32 27.19
C LYS A 127 8.41 -6.90 26.55
N ARG A 128 8.40 -6.63 25.24
CA ARG A 128 9.53 -6.11 24.50
C ARG A 128 9.15 -4.94 23.61
N GLU A 129 10.06 -3.99 23.51
CA GLU A 129 9.94 -2.81 22.65
C GLU A 129 11.15 -2.75 21.73
N ASN A 130 10.90 -2.49 20.45
CA ASN A 130 11.92 -2.31 19.43
C ASN A 130 11.76 -0.95 18.77
N ASP A 131 12.81 -0.14 18.86
CA ASP A 131 12.97 1.11 18.12
C ASP A 131 13.82 0.83 16.88
N ILE A 132 13.23 1.02 15.71
CA ILE A 132 13.77 0.56 14.44
C ILE A 132 13.90 1.75 13.50
N ALA A 133 15.13 2.02 13.05
CA ALA A 133 15.35 2.84 11.86
C ALA A 133 15.17 1.96 10.62
N GLN A 134 14.38 2.41 9.65
CA GLN A 134 14.06 1.63 8.45
C GLN A 134 14.28 2.41 7.16
N LEU A 135 14.58 1.66 6.10
CA LEU A 135 14.67 2.14 4.72
C LEU A 135 13.87 1.19 3.83
N GLY A 136 13.04 1.73 2.96
CA GLY A 136 12.17 0.90 2.13
C GLY A 136 11.90 1.48 0.75
N ILE A 137 11.20 0.67 -0.03
CA ILE A 137 10.77 0.97 -1.38
C ILE A 137 9.29 0.59 -1.54
N ILE A 138 8.59 1.37 -2.32
CA ILE A 138 7.22 1.11 -2.77
C ILE A 138 7.24 1.08 -4.29
N ALA A 139 6.62 0.07 -4.87
CA ALA A 139 6.40 -0.02 -6.30
C ALA A 139 4.91 -0.22 -6.59
N ARG A 140 4.42 0.42 -7.64
CA ARG A 140 3.05 0.28 -8.14
C ARG A 140 3.08 -0.01 -9.62
N GLN A 141 2.14 -0.83 -10.08
CA GLN A 141 1.93 -1.13 -11.49
C GLN A 141 0.44 -1.01 -11.79
N PRO A 142 0.01 0.06 -12.47
CA PRO A 142 -1.33 0.15 -13.01
C PRO A 142 -1.58 -1.01 -13.99
N ILE A 143 -2.70 -1.70 -13.83
CA ILE A 143 -3.17 -2.75 -14.74
C ILE A 143 -4.24 -2.19 -15.68
N ASN A 144 -5.11 -1.36 -15.13
CA ASN A 144 -6.12 -0.59 -15.86
C ASN A 144 -6.52 0.64 -15.01
N GLU A 145 -7.53 1.37 -15.45
CA GLU A 145 -8.01 2.62 -14.82
C GLU A 145 -8.48 2.47 -13.37
N VAL A 146 -8.82 1.26 -12.93
CA VAL A 146 -9.39 1.01 -11.59
C VAL A 146 -8.60 0.01 -10.76
N LEU A 147 -7.61 -0.67 -11.36
CA LEU A 147 -6.88 -1.75 -10.70
C LEU A 147 -5.38 -1.54 -10.79
N ASP A 148 -4.72 -1.51 -9.64
CA ASP A 148 -3.27 -1.48 -9.53
C ASP A 148 -2.76 -2.69 -8.75
N LEU A 149 -1.57 -3.15 -9.10
CA LEU A 149 -0.75 -4.00 -8.24
C LEU A 149 0.22 -3.13 -7.45
N TYR A 150 0.51 -3.50 -6.23
CA TYR A 150 1.54 -2.84 -5.45
C TYR A 150 2.42 -3.83 -4.69
N ALA A 151 3.64 -3.40 -4.42
CA ALA A 151 4.57 -4.05 -3.52
C ALA A 151 5.30 -3.00 -2.66
N LYS A 152 5.46 -3.29 -1.38
CA LYS A 152 6.22 -2.48 -0.42
C LYS A 152 7.23 -3.38 0.26
N GLY A 153 8.47 -2.93 0.40
CA GLY A 153 9.51 -3.63 1.12
C GLY A 153 10.36 -2.69 1.96
N ALA A 154 10.79 -3.12 3.13
CA ALA A 154 11.75 -2.38 3.96
C ALA A 154 12.70 -3.30 4.71
N LEU A 155 13.88 -2.78 4.96
CA LEU A 155 14.85 -3.33 5.89
C LEU A 155 15.08 -2.32 7.01
N GLY A 156 15.28 -2.81 8.22
CA GLY A 156 15.49 -1.96 9.38
C GLY A 156 16.52 -2.54 10.36
N SER A 157 16.87 -1.71 11.33
CA SER A 157 17.63 -2.17 12.51
C SER A 157 16.88 -3.28 13.25
N LYS A 158 17.50 -3.87 14.28
CA LYS A 158 16.89 -4.96 15.07
C LYS A 158 16.45 -6.17 14.21
N ASN A 159 17.24 -6.47 13.17
CA ASN A 159 16.99 -7.57 12.26
C ASN A 159 15.55 -7.53 11.66
N THR A 160 15.07 -6.32 11.38
CA THR A 160 13.70 -6.10 10.90
C THR A 160 13.66 -6.15 9.39
N SER A 161 12.67 -6.88 8.87
CA SER A 161 12.30 -6.88 7.47
C SER A 161 10.78 -6.85 7.33
N ILE A 162 10.30 -6.01 6.42
CA ILE A 162 8.88 -5.84 6.12
C ILE A 162 8.71 -6.04 4.63
N TRP A 163 7.69 -6.78 4.24
CA TRP A 163 7.22 -6.78 2.87
C TRP A 163 5.70 -6.90 2.84
N GLU A 164 5.12 -6.30 1.83
CA GLU A 164 3.69 -6.29 1.58
C GLU A 164 3.47 -6.28 0.08
N ALA A 165 2.50 -7.04 -0.39
CA ALA A 165 2.08 -7.02 -1.79
C ALA A 165 0.57 -7.20 -1.86
N GLY A 166 -0.05 -6.57 -2.85
CA GLY A 166 -1.49 -6.59 -2.96
C GLY A 166 -2.01 -5.93 -4.22
N VAL A 167 -3.30 -5.74 -4.20
CA VAL A 167 -4.07 -5.06 -5.23
C VAL A 167 -4.76 -3.85 -4.63
N ASN A 168 -4.95 -2.85 -5.45
CA ASN A 168 -5.70 -1.66 -5.13
C ASN A 168 -6.81 -1.48 -6.14
N PHE A 169 -8.00 -1.11 -5.69
CA PHE A 169 -9.18 -0.92 -6.50
C PHE A 169 -9.78 0.46 -6.23
N ALA A 170 -9.72 1.34 -7.23
CA ALA A 170 -10.32 2.67 -7.18
C ALA A 170 -11.85 2.57 -7.24
N LEU A 171 -12.53 3.07 -6.21
CA LEU A 171 -13.99 3.17 -6.18
C LEU A 171 -14.47 4.51 -6.71
N ASP A 172 -13.71 5.57 -6.44
CA ASP A 172 -13.99 6.95 -6.79
C ASP A 172 -12.67 7.72 -6.85
N GLU A 173 -12.68 8.98 -7.30
CA GLU A 173 -11.48 9.86 -7.38
C GLU A 173 -10.73 10.00 -6.06
N ASN A 174 -11.41 9.83 -4.94
CA ASN A 174 -10.86 10.02 -3.61
C ASN A 174 -10.91 8.78 -2.72
N ILE A 175 -11.55 7.70 -3.16
CA ILE A 175 -11.80 6.51 -2.35
C ILE A 175 -11.26 5.27 -3.04
N ASP A 176 -10.45 4.52 -2.34
CA ASP A 176 -9.94 3.24 -2.81
C ASP A 176 -10.11 2.13 -1.78
N LEU A 177 -10.21 0.92 -2.29
CA LEU A 177 -10.09 -0.32 -1.53
C LEU A 177 -8.73 -0.94 -1.80
N ASN A 178 -8.12 -1.50 -0.78
CA ASN A 178 -6.93 -2.32 -0.94
C ASN A 178 -7.11 -3.69 -0.30
N ALA A 179 -6.44 -4.67 -0.86
CA ALA A 179 -6.30 -6.00 -0.29
C ALA A 179 -4.90 -6.54 -0.59
N GLY A 180 -4.28 -7.16 0.40
CA GLY A 180 -2.92 -7.64 0.24
C GLY A 180 -2.50 -8.62 1.31
N TYR A 181 -1.24 -8.98 1.27
CA TYR A 181 -0.58 -9.81 2.26
C TYR A 181 0.65 -9.10 2.79
N ARG A 182 0.75 -8.98 4.11
CA ARG A 182 1.86 -8.32 4.80
C ARG A 182 2.62 -9.33 5.66
N TYR A 183 3.93 -9.16 5.67
CA TYR A 183 4.87 -9.86 6.52
C TYR A 183 5.78 -8.85 7.21
N LEU A 184 5.93 -8.98 8.51
CA LEU A 184 6.85 -8.25 9.36
C LEU A 184 7.68 -9.24 10.15
N ASN A 185 8.99 -9.15 10.08
CA ASN A 185 9.91 -9.88 10.95
C ASN A 185 10.73 -8.89 11.74
N THR A 186 10.97 -9.15 13.01
CA THR A 186 11.77 -8.31 13.88
C THR A 186 12.42 -9.13 15.00
N GLU A 187 13.39 -8.55 15.68
CA GLU A 187 14.03 -9.19 16.83
C GLU A 187 13.03 -9.34 17.98
N GLY A 188 12.86 -10.54 18.47
CA GLY A 188 12.07 -10.90 19.66
C GLY A 188 12.96 -11.10 20.89
N SER A 189 12.43 -11.80 21.90
CA SER A 189 13.15 -12.12 23.12
C SER A 189 14.31 -13.08 22.89
N ARG A 190 15.39 -12.92 23.66
CA ARG A 190 16.57 -13.82 23.65
C ARG A 190 17.20 -13.97 22.25
N ASN A 191 17.30 -12.89 21.47
CA ASN A 191 17.86 -12.89 20.12
C ASN A 191 17.13 -13.86 19.14
N LYS A 192 15.87 -14.16 19.39
CA LYS A 192 15.02 -14.94 18.48
C LYS A 192 14.10 -14.00 17.73
N ASN A 193 13.98 -14.17 16.44
CA ASN A 193 13.06 -13.40 15.63
C ASN A 193 11.61 -13.78 15.88
N VAL A 194 10.75 -12.78 15.81
CA VAL A 194 9.30 -12.92 15.76
C VAL A 194 8.83 -12.40 14.43
N SER A 195 7.96 -13.14 13.76
CA SER A 195 7.31 -12.69 12.53
C SER A 195 5.80 -12.61 12.72
N TYR A 196 5.24 -11.57 12.11
CA TYR A 196 3.80 -11.33 12.00
C TYR A 196 3.43 -11.35 10.53
N GLN A 197 2.39 -12.11 10.18
CA GLN A 197 2.01 -12.25 8.78
C GLN A 197 0.52 -12.48 8.63
N GLY A 198 -0.05 -12.02 7.52
CA GLY A 198 -1.45 -12.25 7.24
C GLY A 198 -2.02 -11.37 6.15
N TRP A 199 -3.27 -11.64 5.81
CA TRP A 199 -4.04 -10.86 4.86
C TRP A 199 -4.51 -9.55 5.46
N LEU A 200 -4.42 -8.49 4.69
CA LEU A 200 -4.96 -7.18 5.05
C LEU A 200 -5.97 -6.73 3.99
N ALA A 201 -6.91 -5.92 4.44
CA ALA A 201 -7.84 -5.20 3.59
C ALA A 201 -8.17 -3.85 4.22
N GLY A 202 -8.39 -2.84 3.41
CA GLY A 202 -8.64 -1.50 3.90
C GLY A 202 -9.27 -0.59 2.86
N VAL A 203 -9.56 0.62 3.32
CA VAL A 203 -10.05 1.73 2.53
C VAL A 203 -9.18 2.94 2.80
N SER A 204 -8.96 3.77 1.79
CA SER A 204 -8.31 5.06 1.93
C SER A 204 -9.18 6.16 1.34
N TYR A 205 -9.06 7.35 1.92
CA TYR A 205 -9.72 8.57 1.48
C TYR A 205 -8.73 9.71 1.38
N ARG A 206 -8.75 10.41 0.25
CA ARG A 206 -7.90 11.58 -0.02
C ARG A 206 -8.71 12.86 -0.05
N PHE A 207 -8.10 13.95 0.44
CA PHE A 207 -8.69 15.28 0.42
C PHE A 207 -7.61 16.36 0.54
N GLY A 208 -7.97 17.60 0.19
CA GLY A 208 -7.03 18.71 0.16
C GLY A 208 -6.15 18.66 -1.09
N GLY A 209 -5.07 19.41 -1.08
CA GLY A 209 -4.28 19.68 -2.28
C GLY A 209 -4.77 20.92 -3.02
N GLY A 210 -3.97 21.46 -3.96
CA GLY A 210 -4.38 22.59 -4.77
C GLY A 210 -5.66 22.29 -5.56
N SER A 211 -6.40 23.32 -5.94
CA SER A 211 -7.76 23.29 -6.49
C SER A 211 -7.95 22.52 -7.81
N ASP A 212 -6.94 21.85 -8.29
CA ASP A 212 -6.99 20.95 -9.43
C ASP A 212 -6.53 19.57 -8.97
N GLY A 213 -7.48 18.77 -8.46
CA GLY A 213 -7.28 17.36 -8.08
C GLY A 213 -6.98 16.47 -9.30
N LYS A 214 -6.05 16.87 -10.11
CA LYS A 214 -5.52 16.10 -11.23
C LYS A 214 -4.12 15.65 -10.87
N ALA A 215 -3.98 14.41 -10.41
CA ALA A 215 -2.79 13.67 -10.81
C ALA A 215 -2.90 13.50 -12.33
N VAL A 216 -2.32 14.43 -13.05
CA VAL A 216 -2.24 14.38 -14.51
C VAL A 216 -1.19 13.32 -14.81
N TYR A 217 -1.59 12.09 -15.13
CA TYR A 217 -0.86 11.40 -16.17
C TYR A 217 -1.08 12.23 -17.43
N SER A 218 -0.10 13.05 -17.74
CA SER A 218 -0.04 13.65 -19.05
C SER A 218 0.13 12.49 -20.03
N GLU A 219 -0.87 12.27 -20.86
CA GLU A 219 -0.81 11.37 -22.01
C GLU A 219 0.35 11.73 -22.96
N ASN A 220 1.05 12.85 -22.67
CA ASN A 220 2.17 13.41 -23.40
C ASN A 220 3.55 12.85 -23.01
N ASP A 221 3.68 12.00 -21.99
CA ASP A 221 4.96 11.41 -21.63
C ASP A 221 5.28 10.08 -22.34
N ILE A 222 4.34 9.56 -23.12
CA ILE A 222 4.61 8.47 -24.06
C ILE A 222 4.84 9.11 -25.43
N ASP A 223 6.10 9.35 -25.76
CA ASP A 223 6.51 9.80 -27.08
C ASP A 223 6.26 8.70 -28.12
N TYR A 224 5.07 8.69 -28.68
CA TYR A 224 4.70 7.80 -29.79
C TYR A 224 5.35 8.19 -31.14
N SER A 225 6.06 9.32 -31.21
CA SER A 225 6.70 9.79 -32.44
C SER A 225 7.77 8.84 -32.97
N ALA A 226 8.35 8.02 -32.07
CA ALA A 226 9.29 6.97 -32.44
C ALA A 226 8.64 5.75 -33.13
N LEU A 227 7.33 5.58 -32.99
CA LEU A 227 6.58 4.48 -33.61
C LEU A 227 5.98 4.88 -34.97
N GLU A 228 5.58 6.15 -35.14
CA GLU A 228 5.09 6.67 -36.44
C GLU A 228 6.19 6.73 -37.48
N ASN A 229 7.43 7.10 -37.12
CA ASN A 229 8.54 7.17 -38.06
C ASN A 229 9.01 5.83 -38.64
N LYS A 230 8.57 4.68 -38.10
CA LYS A 230 8.85 3.36 -38.70
C LYS A 230 7.83 2.92 -39.75
N GLY A 231 6.64 3.54 -39.79
CA GLY A 231 5.60 3.25 -40.77
C GLY A 231 5.84 3.91 -42.12
N HIS A 232 6.33 5.16 -42.14
CA HIS A 232 6.51 5.93 -43.38
C HIS A 232 7.76 5.60 -44.19
N LYS A 233 8.76 4.90 -43.63
CA LYS A 233 9.97 4.49 -44.40
C LYS A 233 9.79 3.23 -45.25
N LYS A 234 8.63 2.61 -45.24
CA LYS A 234 8.36 1.41 -46.05
C LYS A 234 7.60 1.66 -47.38
N GLU A 235 7.03 2.85 -47.55
CA GLU A 235 6.28 3.19 -48.77
C GLU A 235 7.09 3.96 -49.85
N GLU A 236 8.26 4.52 -49.53
CA GLU A 236 9.07 5.26 -50.51
C GLU A 236 10.14 4.42 -51.27
N SER A 237 10.19 3.10 -51.05
CA SER A 237 11.17 2.24 -51.73
C SER A 237 10.56 1.29 -52.78
N MET A 238 9.32 1.56 -53.22
CA MET A 238 8.69 0.83 -54.33
C MET A 238 8.03 1.79 -55.34
N VAL A 239 8.81 2.62 -55.98
CA VAL A 239 8.48 3.24 -57.27
C VAL A 239 9.76 3.27 -58.11
#